data_f33d321966e244aa6eac7ea79d1adb30
#
_entry.id   f33d321966e244aa6eac7ea79d1adb30
#
_cell.length_a   1.000
_cell.length_b   1.000
_cell.length_c   1.000
_cell.angle_alpha   90.00
_cell.angle_beta   90.00
_cell.angle_gamma   90.00
#
_symmetry.space_group_name_H-M   'P 1'
#
loop_
_entity.id
_entity.type
_entity.pdbx_description
1 polymer ?
#
loop_
_entity_poly.entity_id
_entity_poly.type
_entity_poly.pdbx_seq_one_letter_code
_entity_poly.pdbx_strand_id
1 'polypeptide(L)'
;MKKRTISLLLAALMLLTMLSACSGNSSAATTAAPAETTAAPVETAAETEAAAEMSYDELVELAKQDGKLVFYGANSYLQDAANNFAEEFGIEVEFTQLGETEMIEKIAAECKTGTPTADLVCAQDTYRVNTDLIGTGYAMNWTNSRITDITGETDCTAVIWQYDTKMFMYNPTLVGEDWAYNLWRITDPEYYGLFTFKAPTSEGVNLDMLTMLTSDTYAEKLAEAYKEYYGKDITLTTDNAGWEFVKMMYENGVLLTSSDSTCATTIGDVNLDKTWMGYFSTQRYSTQEAKGIKLAYDYNKATPFAGYTYPVYAVVLNGCQHENAAKLFAEWLLSENGYKAFETYFGGFSANPANAYATSYSFDDVKPYLVQDDADYLMDARVEMEDFLDSIQ
;
A
#
# COMPACT_ATOMS: atom_id res chain seq x y z
N MET A 1 27.86 42.04 -15.27
CA MET A 1 28.87 42.70 -14.40
C MET A 1 28.54 42.44 -12.96
N LYS A 2 29.51 41.99 -12.28
CA LYS A 2 29.86 41.80 -10.87
C LYS A 2 29.77 40.35 -10.31
N LYS A 3 30.94 39.75 -10.37
CA LYS A 3 31.45 38.59 -9.61
C LYS A 3 31.62 38.97 -8.11
N ARG A 4 31.52 37.96 -7.22
CA ARG A 4 32.33 37.83 -5.97
C ARG A 4 32.00 36.43 -5.41
N THR A 5 32.88 35.47 -5.57
CA THR A 5 34.13 35.03 -4.88
C THR A 5 33.89 34.45 -3.46
N ILE A 6 33.96 33.13 -3.38
CA ILE A 6 34.86 32.23 -2.60
C ILE A 6 35.17 32.67 -1.14
N SER A 7 34.91 31.76 -0.20
CA SER A 7 35.79 31.55 0.95
C SER A 7 35.73 30.08 1.41
N LEU A 8 36.78 29.35 1.07
CA LEU A 8 37.27 28.15 1.78
C LEU A 8 37.89 28.60 3.11
N LEU A 9 37.67 27.86 4.17
CA LEU A 9 38.62 27.80 5.29
C LEU A 9 38.69 26.36 5.84
N LEU A 10 39.89 25.81 5.63
CA LEU A 10 40.48 24.62 6.28
C LEU A 10 40.67 24.87 7.76
N ALA A 11 40.48 23.84 8.58
CA ALA A 11 41.34 23.64 9.76
C ALA A 11 41.42 22.15 10.10
N ALA A 12 42.63 21.70 10.07
CA ALA A 12 43.11 20.34 10.26
C ALA A 12 43.49 20.05 11.73
N LEU A 13 43.48 18.76 12.05
CA LEU A 13 44.47 18.05 12.87
C LEU A 13 44.53 18.29 14.37
N MET A 14 44.27 17.23 15.15
CA MET A 14 45.22 16.79 16.20
C MET A 14 44.98 15.31 16.53
N LEU A 15 45.94 14.48 16.10
CA LEU A 15 46.31 13.20 16.71
C LEU A 15 47.02 13.48 18.03
N LEU A 16 46.75 12.70 19.07
CA LEU A 16 47.80 12.34 20.05
C LEU A 16 47.58 10.93 20.61
N THR A 17 48.55 10.14 20.36
CA THR A 17 48.90 8.81 20.86
C THR A 17 49.25 8.80 22.34
N MET A 18 48.95 7.72 23.06
CA MET A 18 49.83 7.21 24.12
C MET A 18 49.84 5.69 24.19
N LEU A 19 50.98 5.11 23.83
CA LEU A 19 51.46 3.76 24.17
C LEU A 19 51.97 3.72 25.60
N SER A 20 51.81 2.55 26.27
CA SER A 20 52.80 1.93 27.19
C SER A 20 52.29 0.51 27.49
N ALA A 21 52.84 -0.55 27.07
CA ALA A 21 54.13 -1.23 27.16
C ALA A 21 54.50 -1.70 28.59
N CYS A 22 54.59 -3.01 28.73
CA CYS A 22 55.67 -3.86 29.24
C CYS A 22 55.05 -5.18 29.73
N SER A 23 55.49 -6.25 29.20
CA SER A 23 56.58 -7.22 29.28
C SER A 23 56.29 -8.28 30.35
N GLY A 24 56.31 -9.52 30.11
CA GLY A 24 57.19 -10.45 29.51
C GLY A 24 57.30 -11.62 30.49
N ASN A 25 57.17 -12.81 30.11
CA ASN A 25 58.28 -13.79 30.05
C ASN A 25 57.74 -15.23 29.85
N SER A 26 58.47 -15.96 29.08
CA SER A 26 58.37 -17.34 28.69
C SER A 26 58.60 -18.36 29.81
N SER A 27 57.98 -19.56 29.74
CA SER A 27 58.73 -20.81 29.59
C SER A 27 57.87 -22.08 29.72
N ALA A 28 58.15 -22.96 28.76
CA ALA A 28 58.31 -24.42 28.85
C ALA A 28 57.07 -25.32 29.04
N ALA A 29 56.97 -26.18 28.07
CA ALA A 29 56.13 -27.36 27.94
C ALA A 29 56.32 -28.40 29.06
N THR A 30 55.24 -29.12 29.39
CA THR A 30 55.31 -30.53 29.78
C THR A 30 53.98 -31.23 29.42
N THR A 31 54.10 -32.29 28.66
CA THR A 31 53.14 -33.27 28.25
C THR A 31 52.58 -34.07 29.43
N ALA A 32 51.25 -34.24 29.51
CA ALA A 32 50.64 -35.39 30.17
C ALA A 32 49.26 -35.66 29.57
N ALA A 33 49.00 -36.92 29.25
CA ALA A 33 47.84 -37.49 28.58
C ALA A 33 46.62 -37.71 29.52
N PRO A 34 45.47 -38.21 29.02
CA PRO A 34 44.16 -37.66 29.35
C PRO A 34 43.49 -38.39 30.54
N ALA A 35 42.73 -37.66 31.31
CA ALA A 35 41.77 -38.20 32.26
C ALA A 35 40.34 -38.10 31.66
N GLU A 36 39.70 -39.20 31.54
CA GLU A 36 38.27 -39.35 31.25
C GLU A 36 37.46 -38.62 32.32
N THR A 37 36.73 -37.60 31.91
CA THR A 37 35.69 -37.00 32.76
C THR A 37 34.33 -37.34 32.18
N THR A 38 33.62 -38.19 32.90
CA THR A 38 32.20 -38.52 32.71
C THR A 38 31.39 -37.24 32.62
N ALA A 39 30.76 -37.01 31.46
CA ALA A 39 29.78 -35.95 31.25
C ALA A 39 28.53 -36.22 32.11
N ALA A 40 28.16 -35.28 32.95
CA ALA A 40 26.86 -35.21 33.57
C ALA A 40 25.79 -34.93 32.52
N PRO A 41 24.55 -35.41 32.69
CA PRO A 41 23.49 -35.14 31.75
C PRO A 41 23.20 -33.62 31.68
N VAL A 42 23.27 -33.05 30.49
CA VAL A 42 22.75 -31.71 30.23
C VAL A 42 21.23 -31.79 30.46
N GLU A 43 20.76 -31.11 31.48
CA GLU A 43 19.36 -30.80 31.62
C GLU A 43 18.90 -30.09 30.36
N THR A 44 17.99 -30.75 29.65
CA THR A 44 17.25 -30.17 28.54
C THR A 44 16.58 -28.90 29.04
N ALA A 45 16.96 -27.77 28.43
CA ALA A 45 16.27 -26.52 28.70
C ALA A 45 14.77 -26.74 28.51
N ALA A 46 14.00 -26.39 29.54
CA ALA A 46 12.56 -26.39 29.48
C ALA A 46 12.09 -25.61 28.24
N GLU A 47 11.26 -26.22 27.44
CA GLU A 47 10.45 -25.52 26.45
C GLU A 47 9.75 -24.38 27.21
N THR A 48 10.07 -23.15 26.83
CA THR A 48 9.31 -22.00 27.29
C THR A 48 7.90 -22.19 26.71
N GLU A 49 6.94 -22.52 27.54
CA GLU A 49 5.52 -22.49 27.14
C GLU A 49 5.28 -21.12 26.51
N ALA A 50 4.92 -21.09 25.24
CA ALA A 50 4.45 -19.87 24.59
C ALA A 50 3.32 -19.32 25.45
N ALA A 51 3.42 -18.07 25.88
CA ALA A 51 2.37 -17.41 26.61
C ALA A 51 1.06 -17.59 25.82
N ALA A 52 -0.01 -18.05 26.49
CA ALA A 52 -1.29 -18.25 25.83
C ALA A 52 -1.72 -16.93 25.18
N GLU A 53 -2.08 -17.01 23.91
CA GLU A 53 -2.54 -15.84 23.15
C GLU A 53 -3.84 -15.30 23.80
N MET A 54 -3.95 -13.97 23.89
CA MET A 54 -5.14 -13.30 24.43
C MET A 54 -6.38 -13.70 23.64
N SER A 55 -7.42 -14.14 24.33
CA SER A 55 -8.70 -14.46 23.70
C SER A 55 -9.41 -13.19 23.20
N TYR A 56 -10.35 -13.37 22.25
CA TYR A 56 -11.15 -12.25 21.75
C TYR A 56 -11.97 -11.58 22.88
N ASP A 57 -12.57 -12.37 23.76
CA ASP A 57 -13.36 -11.85 24.89
C ASP A 57 -12.50 -11.05 25.88
N GLU A 58 -11.28 -11.50 26.15
CA GLU A 58 -10.33 -10.73 26.97
C GLU A 58 -9.94 -9.41 26.30
N LEU A 59 -9.69 -9.42 24.98
CA LEU A 59 -9.41 -8.20 24.22
C LEU A 59 -10.59 -7.22 24.27
N VAL A 60 -11.83 -7.72 24.14
CA VAL A 60 -13.06 -6.90 24.27
C VAL A 60 -13.14 -6.23 25.63
N GLU A 61 -12.90 -6.98 26.71
CA GLU A 61 -12.97 -6.41 28.07
C GLU A 61 -11.86 -5.39 28.35
N LEU A 62 -10.66 -5.59 27.81
CA LEU A 62 -9.57 -4.62 27.90
C LEU A 62 -9.85 -3.38 27.07
N ALA A 63 -10.37 -3.54 25.87
CA ALA A 63 -10.76 -2.41 25.01
C ALA A 63 -11.86 -1.54 25.62
N LYS A 64 -12.83 -2.17 26.31
CA LYS A 64 -13.83 -1.42 27.11
C LYS A 64 -13.24 -0.66 28.28
N GLN A 65 -12.12 -1.16 28.86
CA GLN A 65 -11.40 -0.42 29.92
C GLN A 65 -10.64 0.77 29.33
N ASP A 66 -10.11 0.66 28.12
CA ASP A 66 -9.54 1.80 27.39
C ASP A 66 -10.62 2.88 27.15
N GLY A 67 -11.86 2.48 26.88
CA GLY A 67 -13.06 3.31 26.82
C GLY A 67 -13.14 4.27 25.64
N LYS A 68 -12.07 4.39 24.85
CA LYS A 68 -11.97 5.27 23.70
C LYS A 68 -11.11 4.65 22.61
N LEU A 69 -11.37 5.06 21.35
CA LEU A 69 -10.53 4.82 20.18
C LEU A 69 -10.42 6.11 19.37
N VAL A 70 -9.21 6.51 19.00
CA VAL A 70 -8.95 7.62 18.07
C VAL A 70 -8.25 7.07 16.84
N PHE A 71 -8.81 7.28 15.64
CA PHE A 71 -8.16 6.79 14.44
C PHE A 71 -8.33 7.70 13.22
N TYR A 72 -7.42 7.56 12.25
CA TYR A 72 -7.42 8.28 10.99
C TYR A 72 -7.58 7.33 9.81
N GLY A 73 -8.15 7.82 8.71
CA GLY A 73 -8.29 7.07 7.47
C GLY A 73 -8.73 7.94 6.31
N ALA A 74 -8.47 7.51 5.08
CA ALA A 74 -8.79 8.28 3.89
C ALA A 74 -10.22 8.04 3.36
N ASN A 75 -10.83 6.93 3.71
CA ASN A 75 -12.13 6.49 3.20
C ASN A 75 -13.28 6.97 4.09
N SER A 76 -14.29 7.64 3.51
CA SER A 76 -15.45 8.14 4.25
C SER A 76 -16.35 7.05 4.86
N TYR A 77 -16.34 5.83 4.33
CA TYR A 77 -17.08 4.68 4.89
C TYR A 77 -16.58 4.28 6.29
N LEU A 78 -15.36 4.66 6.65
CA LEU A 78 -14.80 4.46 7.99
C LEU A 78 -15.59 5.21 9.09
N GLN A 79 -16.34 6.28 8.75
CA GLN A 79 -17.22 6.93 9.69
C GLN A 79 -18.38 6.01 10.13
N ASP A 80 -18.94 5.26 9.19
CA ASP A 80 -20.01 4.30 9.51
C ASP A 80 -19.45 3.11 10.29
N ALA A 81 -18.25 2.63 9.97
CA ALA A 81 -17.56 1.61 10.76
C ALA A 81 -17.29 2.10 12.19
N ALA A 82 -16.85 3.35 12.37
CA ALA A 82 -16.66 3.96 13.69
C ALA A 82 -17.95 3.97 14.51
N ASN A 83 -19.07 4.36 13.89
CA ASN A 83 -20.37 4.39 14.53
C ASN A 83 -20.84 2.99 14.95
N ASN A 84 -20.68 1.98 14.05
CA ASN A 84 -21.05 0.60 14.32
C ASN A 84 -20.21 -0.01 15.46
N PHE A 85 -18.91 0.26 15.48
CA PHE A 85 -18.02 -0.20 16.54
C PHE A 85 -18.39 0.42 17.90
N ALA A 86 -18.66 1.73 17.92
CA ALA A 86 -19.10 2.43 19.13
C ALA A 86 -20.41 1.87 19.66
N GLU A 87 -21.37 1.55 18.80
CA GLU A 87 -22.65 0.95 19.17
C GLU A 87 -22.49 -0.47 19.72
N GLU A 88 -21.65 -1.30 19.09
CA GLU A 88 -21.47 -2.71 19.46
C GLU A 88 -20.75 -2.86 20.80
N PHE A 89 -19.69 -2.08 21.05
CA PHE A 89 -18.84 -2.28 22.21
C PHE A 89 -19.04 -1.26 23.33
N GLY A 90 -19.76 -0.15 23.07
CA GLY A 90 -19.92 0.93 24.03
C GLY A 90 -18.65 1.74 24.27
N ILE A 91 -17.73 1.75 23.29
CA ILE A 91 -16.47 2.48 23.29
C ILE A 91 -16.66 3.81 22.55
N GLU A 92 -16.17 4.93 23.11
CA GLU A 92 -16.16 6.20 22.40
C GLU A 92 -15.21 6.14 21.19
N VAL A 93 -15.65 6.56 20.00
CA VAL A 93 -14.81 6.55 18.80
C VAL A 93 -14.69 7.95 18.22
N GLU A 94 -13.46 8.38 18.01
CA GLU A 94 -13.11 9.63 17.32
C GLU A 94 -12.41 9.30 15.99
N PHE A 95 -13.13 9.49 14.89
CA PHE A 95 -12.60 9.30 13.54
C PHE A 95 -12.30 10.64 12.88
N THR A 96 -11.14 10.76 12.24
CA THR A 96 -10.78 11.90 11.39
C THR A 96 -10.44 11.43 9.99
N GLN A 97 -11.19 11.91 9.00
CA GLN A 97 -10.88 11.67 7.59
C GLN A 97 -9.77 12.63 7.13
N LEU A 98 -8.67 12.08 6.63
CA LEU A 98 -7.52 12.80 6.06
C LEU A 98 -7.16 12.24 4.69
N GLY A 99 -6.50 13.05 3.86
CA GLY A 99 -5.84 12.52 2.66
C GLY A 99 -4.70 11.58 3.04
N GLU A 100 -4.45 10.54 2.23
CA GLU A 100 -3.46 9.50 2.54
C GLU A 100 -2.08 10.09 2.88
N THR A 101 -1.52 10.91 2.00
CA THR A 101 -0.21 11.55 2.22
C THR A 101 -0.18 12.39 3.49
N GLU A 102 -1.20 13.26 3.69
CA GLU A 102 -1.32 14.09 4.89
C GLU A 102 -1.41 13.25 6.17
N MET A 103 -2.17 12.16 6.11
CA MET A 103 -2.38 11.25 7.24
C MET A 103 -1.06 10.61 7.68
N ILE A 104 -0.30 10.02 6.75
CA ILE A 104 0.96 9.34 7.07
C ILE A 104 2.00 10.35 7.57
N GLU A 105 2.13 11.53 6.94
CA GLU A 105 3.03 12.60 7.40
C GLU A 105 2.69 13.07 8.81
N LYS A 106 1.41 13.27 9.11
CA LYS A 106 0.94 13.68 10.43
C LYS A 106 1.31 12.62 11.48
N ILE A 107 1.00 11.35 11.22
CA ILE A 107 1.30 10.26 12.16
C ILE A 107 2.81 10.10 12.36
N ALA A 108 3.60 10.10 11.30
CA ALA A 108 5.06 10.01 11.42
C ALA A 108 5.63 11.16 12.28
N ALA A 109 5.10 12.39 12.12
CA ALA A 109 5.52 13.53 12.94
C ALA A 109 5.11 13.38 14.43
N GLU A 110 3.92 12.84 14.70
CA GLU A 110 3.42 12.61 16.06
C GLU A 110 4.20 11.46 16.75
N CYS A 111 4.37 10.33 16.08
CA CYS A 111 5.14 9.19 16.60
C CYS A 111 6.60 9.57 16.91
N LYS A 112 7.20 10.45 16.12
CA LYS A 112 8.55 10.96 16.36
C LYS A 112 8.66 11.70 17.69
N THR A 113 7.58 12.28 18.19
CA THR A 113 7.56 12.91 19.53
C THR A 113 7.27 11.93 20.66
N GLY A 114 6.97 10.67 20.34
CA GLY A 114 6.67 9.59 21.29
C GLY A 114 5.26 9.58 21.83
N THR A 115 4.37 10.40 21.29
CA THR A 115 2.96 10.52 21.74
C THR A 115 2.04 10.72 20.55
N PRO A 116 1.73 9.64 19.78
CA PRO A 116 0.73 9.76 18.70
C PRO A 116 -0.62 10.15 19.29
N THR A 117 -1.36 11.01 18.56
CA THR A 117 -2.70 11.42 18.95
C THR A 117 -3.76 10.43 18.49
N ALA A 118 -3.47 9.63 17.47
CA ALA A 118 -4.28 8.50 17.06
C ALA A 118 -3.74 7.19 17.65
N ASP A 119 -4.63 6.22 17.81
CA ASP A 119 -4.31 4.87 18.25
C ASP A 119 -4.08 3.93 17.06
N LEU A 120 -4.74 4.23 15.93
CA LEU A 120 -4.71 3.43 14.72
C LEU A 120 -4.84 4.31 13.47
N VAL A 121 -4.27 3.86 12.37
CA VAL A 121 -4.53 4.42 11.04
C VAL A 121 -5.01 3.35 10.06
N CYS A 122 -6.00 3.69 9.22
CA CYS A 122 -6.41 2.90 8.08
C CYS A 122 -5.75 3.48 6.82
N ALA A 123 -4.68 2.84 6.34
CA ALA A 123 -3.81 3.31 5.26
C ALA A 123 -3.80 2.33 4.08
N GLN A 124 -3.46 2.81 2.89
CA GLN A 124 -3.47 2.02 1.65
C GLN A 124 -2.21 2.21 0.77
N ASP A 125 -1.30 3.10 1.14
CA ASP A 125 0.00 3.30 0.47
C ASP A 125 0.99 2.27 1.03
N THR A 126 1.13 1.12 0.36
CA THR A 126 1.96 0.00 0.81
C THR A 126 3.40 0.41 1.06
N TYR A 127 3.99 1.20 0.15
CA TYR A 127 5.36 1.68 0.33
C TYR A 127 5.52 2.50 1.62
N ARG A 128 4.64 3.49 1.84
CA ARG A 128 4.75 4.36 3.01
C ARG A 128 4.35 3.67 4.32
N VAL A 129 3.41 2.73 4.29
CA VAL A 129 3.12 1.89 5.46
C VAL A 129 4.38 1.12 5.86
N ASN A 130 5.09 0.52 4.89
CA ASN A 130 6.29 -0.26 5.19
C ASN A 130 7.49 0.62 5.58
N THR A 131 7.73 1.73 4.89
CA THR A 131 8.90 2.59 5.16
C THR A 131 8.68 3.54 6.33
N ASP A 132 7.54 4.25 6.38
CA ASP A 132 7.32 5.35 7.29
C ASP A 132 6.70 4.91 8.63
N LEU A 133 6.00 3.78 8.67
CA LEU A 133 5.35 3.29 9.89
C LEU A 133 6.01 2.01 10.43
N ILE A 134 6.14 0.96 9.62
CA ILE A 134 6.72 -0.32 10.08
C ILE A 134 8.24 -0.20 10.22
N GLY A 135 8.94 0.24 9.17
CA GLY A 135 10.39 0.34 9.15
C GLY A 135 10.97 1.33 10.15
N THR A 136 10.20 2.33 10.56
CA THR A 136 10.58 3.28 11.63
C THR A 136 10.26 2.77 13.04
N GLY A 137 9.51 1.66 13.17
CA GLY A 137 9.02 1.15 14.44
C GLY A 137 7.84 1.94 15.02
N TYR A 138 7.15 2.76 14.22
CA TYR A 138 5.94 3.46 14.67
C TYR A 138 4.71 2.56 14.64
N ALA A 139 4.65 1.59 13.73
CA ALA A 139 3.65 0.53 13.75
C ALA A 139 3.97 -0.51 14.83
N MET A 140 2.95 -0.95 15.55
CA MET A 140 3.05 -2.06 16.48
C MET A 140 3.03 -3.37 15.67
N ASN A 141 4.02 -4.24 15.92
CA ASN A 141 3.95 -5.60 15.40
C ASN A 141 2.88 -6.38 16.19
N TRP A 142 1.67 -6.42 15.66
CA TRP A 142 0.58 -7.12 16.28
C TRP A 142 -0.28 -7.85 15.24
N THR A 143 -0.23 -9.17 15.33
CA THR A 143 -1.15 -10.08 14.67
C THR A 143 -1.49 -11.20 15.68
N ASN A 144 -2.51 -11.98 15.40
CA ASN A 144 -2.89 -13.12 16.22
C ASN A 144 -3.39 -14.27 15.32
N SER A 145 -3.53 -15.46 15.92
CA SER A 145 -3.97 -16.66 15.19
C SER A 145 -5.34 -16.48 14.54
N ARG A 146 -6.26 -15.75 15.17
CA ARG A 146 -7.60 -15.51 14.63
C ARG A 146 -7.57 -14.69 13.35
N ILE A 147 -6.70 -13.66 13.29
CA ILE A 147 -6.49 -12.86 12.09
C ILE A 147 -5.88 -13.73 10.99
N THR A 148 -4.83 -14.48 11.31
CA THR A 148 -4.15 -15.39 10.36
C THR A 148 -5.09 -16.48 9.83
N ASP A 149 -5.94 -17.04 10.67
CA ASP A 149 -6.91 -18.06 10.27
C ASP A 149 -7.98 -17.52 9.31
N ILE A 150 -8.32 -16.22 9.43
CA ILE A 150 -9.29 -15.56 8.56
C ILE A 150 -8.65 -15.15 7.23
N THR A 151 -7.48 -14.50 7.28
CA THR A 151 -6.87 -13.85 6.12
C THR A 151 -5.90 -14.75 5.36
N GLY A 152 -5.33 -15.76 6.01
CA GLY A 152 -4.24 -16.58 5.48
C GLY A 152 -2.86 -15.90 5.53
N GLU A 153 -2.77 -14.65 6.00
CA GLU A 153 -1.54 -13.88 6.07
C GLU A 153 -0.77 -14.22 7.36
N THR A 154 0.49 -14.60 7.25
CA THR A 154 1.29 -15.08 8.39
C THR A 154 2.35 -14.09 8.87
N ASP A 155 2.77 -13.13 8.05
CA ASP A 155 3.85 -12.17 8.32
C ASP A 155 3.37 -10.71 8.26
N CYS A 156 2.20 -10.42 8.81
CA CYS A 156 1.60 -9.11 8.72
C CYS A 156 1.86 -8.28 10.00
N THR A 157 2.68 -7.25 9.92
CA THR A 157 2.87 -6.27 11.03
C THR A 157 1.67 -5.33 11.14
N ALA A 158 0.88 -5.18 10.06
CA ALA A 158 -0.37 -4.45 10.00
C ALA A 158 -1.48 -5.37 9.50
N VAL A 159 -2.69 -5.25 10.04
CA VAL A 159 -3.82 -6.08 9.63
C VAL A 159 -4.32 -5.63 8.26
N ILE A 160 -4.20 -6.50 7.26
CA ILE A 160 -4.90 -6.28 5.99
C ILE A 160 -6.36 -6.68 6.20
N TRP A 161 -7.27 -5.72 6.14
CA TRP A 161 -8.69 -5.98 6.36
C TRP A 161 -9.53 -5.89 5.09
N GLN A 162 -9.00 -5.25 4.03
CA GLN A 162 -9.66 -5.07 2.73
C GLN A 162 -8.62 -5.03 1.61
N TYR A 163 -9.03 -5.44 0.42
CA TYR A 163 -8.34 -5.17 -0.84
C TYR A 163 -9.19 -4.22 -1.68
N ASP A 164 -8.63 -3.09 -2.07
CA ASP A 164 -9.29 -2.14 -2.97
C ASP A 164 -8.81 -2.34 -4.41
N THR A 165 -9.61 -1.86 -5.35
CA THR A 165 -9.28 -1.93 -6.77
C THR A 165 -9.41 -0.56 -7.45
N LYS A 166 -8.50 -0.31 -8.38
CA LYS A 166 -8.60 0.75 -9.38
C LYS A 166 -8.58 0.13 -10.77
N MET A 167 -9.48 0.58 -11.63
CA MET A 167 -9.64 0.02 -12.98
C MET A 167 -9.33 1.05 -14.05
N PHE A 168 -8.83 0.57 -15.18
CA PHE A 168 -8.88 1.32 -16.42
C PHE A 168 -10.30 1.30 -16.94
N MET A 169 -10.95 2.45 -16.92
CA MET A 169 -12.33 2.63 -17.37
C MET A 169 -12.38 3.47 -18.64
N TYR A 170 -13.50 3.35 -19.37
CA TYR A 170 -13.73 4.09 -20.59
C TYR A 170 -15.17 4.60 -20.68
N ASN A 171 -15.40 5.56 -21.58
CA ASN A 171 -16.74 6.02 -21.92
C ASN A 171 -17.32 5.10 -23.00
N PRO A 172 -18.42 4.36 -22.72
CA PRO A 172 -18.98 3.40 -23.65
C PRO A 172 -19.85 4.03 -24.75
N THR A 173 -20.14 5.34 -24.70
CA THR A 173 -21.12 6.00 -25.59
C THR A 173 -20.82 5.75 -27.07
N LEU A 174 -19.53 5.71 -27.46
CA LEU A 174 -19.12 5.57 -28.86
C LEU A 174 -18.69 4.14 -29.23
N VAL A 175 -18.30 3.32 -28.26
CA VAL A 175 -17.72 1.99 -28.52
C VAL A 175 -18.56 0.83 -27.99
N GLY A 176 -19.56 1.12 -27.13
CA GLY A 176 -20.37 0.11 -26.45
C GLY A 176 -19.75 -0.41 -25.16
N GLU A 177 -20.54 -1.12 -24.36
CA GLU A 177 -20.10 -1.66 -23.06
C GLU A 177 -19.23 -2.91 -23.20
N ASP A 178 -19.28 -3.59 -24.34
CA ASP A 178 -18.53 -4.83 -24.64
C ASP A 178 -17.17 -4.58 -25.33
N TRP A 179 -16.65 -3.37 -25.26
CA TRP A 179 -15.43 -3.02 -25.97
C TRP A 179 -14.20 -3.67 -25.34
N ALA A 180 -13.49 -4.48 -26.12
CA ALA A 180 -12.18 -4.98 -25.76
C ALA A 180 -11.11 -3.96 -26.13
N TYR A 181 -10.17 -3.69 -25.21
CA TYR A 181 -9.17 -2.66 -25.40
C TYR A 181 -7.79 -3.10 -24.93
N ASN A 182 -6.78 -2.54 -25.60
CA ASN A 182 -5.38 -2.69 -25.23
C ASN A 182 -4.89 -1.37 -24.62
N LEU A 183 -4.21 -1.44 -23.49
CA LEU A 183 -3.74 -0.25 -22.76
C LEU A 183 -2.77 0.61 -23.54
N TRP A 184 -2.03 0.06 -24.52
CA TRP A 184 -1.15 0.86 -25.38
C TRP A 184 -1.90 1.91 -26.19
N ARG A 185 -3.22 1.82 -26.31
CA ARG A 185 -4.04 2.88 -26.87
C ARG A 185 -3.82 4.24 -26.18
N ILE A 186 -3.58 4.26 -24.87
CA ILE A 186 -3.37 5.53 -24.14
C ILE A 186 -2.03 6.20 -24.48
N THR A 187 -1.14 5.50 -25.15
CA THR A 187 0.15 6.00 -25.61
C THR A 187 0.17 6.33 -27.12
N ASP A 188 -0.91 6.03 -27.83
CA ASP A 188 -1.02 6.25 -29.27
C ASP A 188 -1.34 7.72 -29.57
N PRO A 189 -0.56 8.40 -30.44
CA PRO A 189 -0.77 9.81 -30.82
C PRO A 189 -2.17 10.12 -31.37
N GLU A 190 -2.90 9.14 -31.92
CA GLU A 190 -4.29 9.32 -32.34
C GLU A 190 -5.19 9.70 -31.15
N TYR A 191 -4.83 9.24 -29.95
CA TYR A 191 -5.62 9.46 -28.71
C TYR A 191 -4.93 10.43 -27.75
N TYR A 192 -4.09 11.34 -28.29
CA TYR A 192 -3.38 12.34 -27.50
C TYR A 192 -4.32 13.12 -26.58
N GLY A 193 -4.00 13.17 -25.28
CA GLY A 193 -4.76 13.90 -24.27
C GLY A 193 -6.13 13.31 -23.92
N LEU A 194 -6.43 12.05 -24.31
CA LEU A 194 -7.71 11.39 -24.06
C LEU A 194 -7.65 10.37 -22.90
N PHE A 195 -6.67 10.49 -22.01
CA PHE A 195 -6.53 9.67 -20.84
C PHE A 195 -6.42 10.51 -19.55
N THR A 196 -7.21 10.17 -18.52
CA THR A 196 -7.18 10.84 -17.22
C THR A 196 -6.56 9.96 -16.17
N PHE A 197 -5.77 10.58 -15.28
CA PHE A 197 -5.09 9.90 -14.18
C PHE A 197 -5.02 10.83 -12.97
N LYS A 198 -5.31 10.34 -11.77
CA LYS A 198 -5.07 11.14 -10.57
C LYS A 198 -3.58 11.24 -10.32
N ALA A 199 -3.09 12.47 -10.14
CA ALA A 199 -1.66 12.72 -9.99
C ALA A 199 -1.01 11.83 -8.91
N PRO A 200 0.08 11.11 -9.22
CA PRO A 200 0.77 10.23 -8.25
C PRO A 200 1.26 10.98 -7.01
N THR A 201 1.61 12.26 -7.15
CA THR A 201 1.98 13.13 -6.02
C THR A 201 0.84 13.39 -5.03
N SER A 202 -0.41 13.12 -5.44
CA SER A 202 -1.60 13.29 -4.60
C SER A 202 -2.08 11.98 -3.96
N GLU A 203 -1.58 10.83 -4.41
CA GLU A 203 -1.98 9.52 -3.93
C GLU A 203 -0.92 8.46 -4.23
N GLY A 204 -0.28 7.96 -3.18
CA GLY A 204 0.81 7.00 -3.29
C GLY A 204 0.46 5.70 -3.99
N VAL A 205 -0.77 5.20 -3.81
CA VAL A 205 -1.29 4.01 -4.52
C VAL A 205 -1.16 4.10 -6.05
N ASN A 206 -1.31 5.31 -6.62
CA ASN A 206 -1.12 5.50 -8.06
C ASN A 206 0.35 5.41 -8.46
N LEU A 207 1.25 5.84 -7.58
CA LEU A 207 2.68 5.70 -7.78
C LEU A 207 3.12 4.24 -7.61
N ASP A 208 2.54 3.53 -6.62
CA ASP A 208 2.75 2.09 -6.46
C ASP A 208 2.35 1.33 -7.72
N MET A 209 1.19 1.63 -8.29
CA MET A 209 0.76 1.02 -9.55
C MET A 209 1.76 1.27 -10.68
N LEU A 210 2.21 2.52 -10.89
CA LEU A 210 3.22 2.82 -11.93
C LEU A 210 4.53 2.08 -11.68
N THR A 211 4.96 1.98 -10.42
CA THR A 211 6.15 1.23 -10.02
C THR A 211 5.99 -0.25 -10.34
N MET A 212 4.86 -0.86 -9.96
CA MET A 212 4.60 -2.29 -10.23
C MET A 212 4.65 -2.63 -11.72
N LEU A 213 4.27 -1.69 -12.62
CA LEU A 213 4.36 -1.92 -14.07
C LEU A 213 5.79 -2.17 -14.55
N THR A 214 6.79 -1.72 -13.79
CA THR A 214 8.21 -1.86 -14.15
C THR A 214 8.85 -3.17 -13.69
N SER A 215 8.14 -3.97 -12.89
CA SER A 215 8.60 -5.31 -12.52
C SER A 215 8.67 -6.22 -13.76
N ASP A 216 9.58 -7.19 -13.73
CA ASP A 216 9.81 -8.10 -14.87
C ASP A 216 8.50 -8.74 -15.36
N THR A 217 7.65 -9.21 -14.42
CA THR A 217 6.38 -9.86 -14.74
C THR A 217 5.42 -8.96 -15.53
N TYR A 218 5.28 -7.68 -15.13
CA TYR A 218 4.33 -6.79 -15.78
C TYR A 218 4.93 -6.09 -16.99
N ALA A 219 6.23 -5.83 -16.99
CA ALA A 219 6.95 -5.33 -18.15
C ALA A 219 6.91 -6.30 -19.32
N GLU A 220 7.05 -7.61 -19.08
CA GLU A 220 6.94 -8.64 -20.11
C GLU A 220 5.53 -8.70 -20.72
N LYS A 221 4.49 -8.66 -19.88
CA LYS A 221 3.10 -8.58 -20.34
C LYS A 221 2.82 -7.30 -21.17
N LEU A 222 3.41 -6.17 -20.76
CA LEU A 222 3.30 -4.92 -21.53
C LEU A 222 4.02 -5.04 -22.89
N ALA A 223 5.19 -5.67 -22.97
CA ALA A 223 5.88 -5.88 -24.24
C ALA A 223 5.07 -6.76 -25.21
N GLU A 224 4.45 -7.81 -24.71
CA GLU A 224 3.55 -8.67 -25.49
C GLU A 224 2.32 -7.90 -25.99
N ALA A 225 1.67 -7.12 -25.12
CA ALA A 225 0.54 -6.27 -25.45
C ALA A 225 0.88 -5.18 -26.46
N TYR A 226 2.11 -4.61 -26.40
CA TYR A 226 2.61 -3.68 -27.40
C TYR A 226 2.69 -4.32 -28.80
N LYS A 227 3.24 -5.54 -28.85
CA LYS A 227 3.36 -6.30 -30.10
C LYS A 227 1.97 -6.64 -30.68
N GLU A 228 1.02 -6.97 -29.84
CA GLU A 228 -0.37 -7.18 -30.26
C GLU A 228 -0.99 -5.91 -30.84
N TYR A 229 -0.81 -4.76 -30.18
CA TYR A 229 -1.42 -3.50 -30.57
C TYR A 229 -0.76 -2.88 -31.82
N TYR A 230 0.57 -2.81 -31.85
CA TYR A 230 1.31 -2.15 -32.94
C TYR A 230 1.82 -3.09 -34.06
N GLY A 231 1.67 -4.42 -33.90
CA GLY A 231 2.13 -5.41 -34.87
C GLY A 231 3.66 -5.54 -35.00
N LYS A 232 4.43 -5.05 -34.02
CA LYS A 232 5.91 -5.08 -34.00
C LYS A 232 6.42 -5.13 -32.58
N ASP A 233 7.66 -5.59 -32.40
CA ASP A 233 8.30 -5.55 -31.09
C ASP A 233 8.56 -4.09 -30.67
N ILE A 234 8.48 -3.84 -29.33
CA ILE A 234 8.76 -2.53 -28.75
C ILE A 234 10.24 -2.16 -28.93
N THR A 235 10.50 -0.89 -29.21
CA THR A 235 11.86 -0.34 -29.19
C THR A 235 12.01 0.48 -27.91
N LEU A 236 12.81 -0.03 -26.99
CA LEU A 236 13.00 0.59 -25.69
C LEU A 236 13.97 1.77 -25.76
N THR A 237 13.63 2.84 -25.06
CA THR A 237 14.53 3.98 -24.74
C THR A 237 14.75 4.07 -23.22
N THR A 238 14.09 3.21 -22.47
CA THR A 238 14.15 3.00 -21.04
C THR A 238 14.54 1.55 -20.74
N ASP A 239 14.62 1.17 -19.47
CA ASP A 239 15.12 -0.15 -19.05
C ASP A 239 14.23 -1.31 -19.47
N ASN A 240 12.90 -1.14 -19.46
CA ASN A 240 11.96 -2.15 -19.92
C ASN A 240 10.63 -1.54 -20.41
N ALA A 241 9.70 -2.41 -20.83
CA ALA A 241 8.43 -1.98 -21.40
C ALA A 241 7.50 -1.29 -20.38
N GLY A 242 7.68 -1.51 -19.07
CA GLY A 242 6.94 -0.80 -18.02
C GLY A 242 7.35 0.67 -17.95
N TRP A 243 8.64 0.94 -17.87
CA TRP A 243 9.18 2.31 -17.92
C TRP A 243 8.82 3.02 -19.23
N GLU A 244 8.94 2.31 -20.35
CA GLU A 244 8.58 2.87 -21.67
C GLU A 244 7.09 3.20 -21.76
N PHE A 245 6.22 2.35 -21.19
CA PHE A 245 4.77 2.61 -21.13
C PHE A 245 4.46 3.88 -20.34
N VAL A 246 5.03 4.03 -19.14
CA VAL A 246 4.86 5.23 -18.31
C VAL A 246 5.35 6.47 -19.06
N LYS A 247 6.56 6.43 -19.64
CA LYS A 247 7.10 7.54 -20.44
C LYS A 247 6.16 7.93 -21.57
N MET A 248 5.76 6.98 -22.41
CA MET A 248 4.90 7.23 -23.55
C MET A 248 3.51 7.73 -23.16
N MET A 249 2.96 7.28 -22.01
CA MET A 249 1.71 7.78 -21.47
C MET A 249 1.80 9.28 -21.13
N TYR A 250 2.90 9.71 -20.49
CA TYR A 250 3.14 11.12 -20.19
C TYR A 250 3.39 11.94 -21.46
N GLU A 251 4.21 11.46 -22.38
CA GLU A 251 4.46 12.10 -23.68
C GLU A 251 3.18 12.23 -24.53
N ASN A 252 2.21 11.30 -24.34
CA ASN A 252 0.91 11.36 -25.02
C ASN A 252 -0.11 12.26 -24.31
N GLY A 253 0.34 13.11 -23.40
CA GLY A 253 -0.48 14.16 -22.79
C GLY A 253 -1.52 13.66 -21.81
N VAL A 254 -1.15 12.71 -20.91
CA VAL A 254 -2.03 12.29 -19.80
C VAL A 254 -2.58 13.51 -19.05
N LEU A 255 -3.90 13.55 -18.85
CA LEU A 255 -4.53 14.60 -18.08
C LEU A 255 -4.49 14.24 -16.58
N LEU A 256 -3.56 14.85 -15.85
CA LEU A 256 -3.45 14.67 -14.41
C LEU A 256 -4.55 15.45 -13.68
N THR A 257 -5.22 14.79 -12.75
CA THR A 257 -6.30 15.37 -11.94
C THR A 257 -5.98 15.28 -10.45
N SER A 258 -6.72 16.01 -9.61
CA SER A 258 -6.58 15.98 -8.15
C SER A 258 -7.44 14.91 -7.46
N SER A 259 -8.34 14.24 -8.19
CA SER A 259 -9.25 13.25 -7.60
C SER A 259 -9.79 12.25 -8.61
N ASP A 260 -10.05 11.01 -8.14
CA ASP A 260 -10.73 9.98 -8.92
C ASP A 260 -12.12 10.41 -9.41
N SER A 261 -12.80 11.27 -8.63
CA SER A 261 -14.09 11.82 -9.01
C SER A 261 -13.99 12.73 -10.24
N THR A 262 -12.91 13.52 -10.32
CA THR A 262 -12.63 14.37 -11.49
C THR A 262 -12.29 13.51 -12.71
N CYS A 263 -11.44 12.48 -12.56
CA CYS A 263 -11.17 11.52 -13.63
C CYS A 263 -12.49 10.94 -14.20
N ALA A 264 -13.31 10.38 -13.32
CA ALA A 264 -14.57 9.74 -13.69
C ALA A 264 -15.55 10.70 -14.40
N THR A 265 -15.70 11.94 -13.90
CA THR A 265 -16.60 12.93 -14.53
C THR A 265 -16.07 13.43 -15.86
N THR A 266 -14.74 13.58 -15.99
CA THR A 266 -14.13 14.00 -17.26
C THR A 266 -14.36 12.99 -18.35
N ILE A 267 -14.06 11.71 -18.12
CA ILE A 267 -14.24 10.69 -19.17
C ILE A 267 -15.69 10.28 -19.37
N GLY A 268 -16.53 10.41 -18.34
CA GLY A 268 -17.92 9.93 -18.35
C GLY A 268 -18.93 10.90 -18.99
N ASP A 269 -18.52 12.08 -19.45
CA ASP A 269 -19.44 13.02 -20.11
C ASP A 269 -20.04 12.40 -21.36
N VAL A 270 -21.36 12.40 -21.44
CA VAL A 270 -22.13 11.80 -22.55
C VAL A 270 -22.07 12.59 -23.86
N ASN A 271 -21.53 13.80 -23.84
CA ASN A 271 -21.38 14.67 -25.00
C ASN A 271 -20.00 14.59 -25.66
N LEU A 272 -19.12 13.70 -25.21
CA LEU A 272 -17.81 13.52 -25.80
C LEU A 272 -17.93 12.99 -27.23
N ASP A 273 -17.10 13.53 -28.12
CA ASP A 273 -17.01 13.14 -29.53
C ASP A 273 -15.93 12.09 -29.81
N LYS A 274 -15.16 11.71 -28.76
CA LYS A 274 -14.13 10.68 -28.78
C LYS A 274 -14.24 9.79 -27.54
N THR A 275 -13.79 8.55 -27.65
CA THR A 275 -13.72 7.62 -26.52
C THR A 275 -12.55 7.96 -25.61
N TRP A 276 -12.86 8.48 -24.42
CA TRP A 276 -11.91 8.75 -23.36
C TRP A 276 -11.72 7.53 -22.48
N MET A 277 -10.52 7.41 -21.93
CA MET A 277 -10.17 6.44 -20.91
C MET A 277 -9.64 7.14 -19.65
N GLY A 278 -9.66 6.44 -18.53
CA GLY A 278 -9.07 6.92 -17.27
C GLY A 278 -8.79 5.76 -16.33
N TYR A 279 -7.92 6.02 -15.36
CA TYR A 279 -7.60 5.07 -14.30
C TYR A 279 -7.94 5.69 -12.95
N PHE A 280 -8.82 5.04 -12.19
CA PHE A 280 -9.32 5.54 -10.90
C PHE A 280 -10.05 4.44 -10.12
N SER A 281 -10.37 4.72 -8.85
CA SER A 281 -11.07 3.79 -7.95
C SER A 281 -12.35 3.23 -8.59
N THR A 282 -12.49 1.92 -8.52
CA THR A 282 -13.66 1.18 -9.04
C THR A 282 -14.95 1.65 -8.39
N GLN A 283 -14.90 2.21 -7.18
CA GLN A 283 -16.03 2.85 -6.51
C GLN A 283 -16.71 3.93 -7.38
N ARG A 284 -15.98 4.62 -8.26
CA ARG A 284 -16.56 5.65 -9.14
C ARG A 284 -17.57 5.10 -10.14
N TYR A 285 -17.45 3.81 -10.50
CA TYR A 285 -18.43 3.13 -11.36
C TYR A 285 -19.84 3.13 -10.76
N SER A 286 -19.97 2.88 -9.44
CA SER A 286 -21.28 2.89 -8.76
C SER A 286 -21.95 4.28 -8.71
N THR A 287 -21.17 5.36 -8.87
CA THR A 287 -21.68 6.74 -8.77
C THR A 287 -22.16 7.31 -10.11
N GLN A 288 -22.06 6.58 -11.21
CA GLN A 288 -22.29 7.09 -12.57
C GLN A 288 -23.73 7.57 -12.80
N GLU A 289 -24.73 6.85 -12.28
CA GLU A 289 -26.13 7.23 -12.42
C GLU A 289 -26.44 8.55 -11.71
N ALA A 290 -26.00 8.67 -10.45
CA ALA A 290 -26.21 9.88 -9.65
C ALA A 290 -25.53 11.13 -10.25
N LYS A 291 -24.44 10.93 -11.02
CA LYS A 291 -23.68 12.00 -11.67
C LYS A 291 -24.09 12.25 -13.13
N GLY A 292 -24.98 11.43 -13.69
CA GLY A 292 -25.39 11.54 -15.09
C GLY A 292 -24.27 11.29 -16.10
N ILE A 293 -23.28 10.46 -15.74
CA ILE A 293 -22.12 10.09 -16.57
C ILE A 293 -22.23 8.65 -17.05
N LYS A 294 -21.36 8.25 -17.99
CA LYS A 294 -21.28 6.90 -18.51
C LYS A 294 -19.86 6.35 -18.36
N LEU A 295 -19.74 5.26 -17.64
CA LEU A 295 -18.50 4.53 -17.43
C LEU A 295 -18.70 3.05 -17.73
N ALA A 296 -17.70 2.42 -18.30
CA ALA A 296 -17.62 0.98 -18.46
C ALA A 296 -16.21 0.49 -18.18
N TYR A 297 -16.11 -0.75 -17.77
CA TYR A 297 -14.87 -1.55 -17.69
C TYR A 297 -15.26 -3.02 -17.83
N ASP A 298 -14.31 -3.82 -18.27
CA ASP A 298 -14.45 -5.27 -18.28
C ASP A 298 -13.07 -5.87 -17.94
N TYR A 299 -12.99 -6.56 -16.80
CA TYR A 299 -11.73 -7.07 -16.28
C TYR A 299 -11.11 -8.13 -17.20
N ASN A 300 -11.91 -8.84 -18.01
CA ASN A 300 -11.42 -9.89 -18.89
C ASN A 300 -11.26 -9.48 -20.36
N LYS A 301 -11.52 -8.21 -20.71
CA LYS A 301 -11.38 -7.66 -22.06
C LYS A 301 -10.29 -6.60 -22.18
N ALA A 302 -9.64 -6.26 -21.07
CA ALA A 302 -8.50 -5.37 -21.07
C ALA A 302 -7.19 -6.14 -21.29
N THR A 303 -6.33 -5.65 -22.15
CA THR A 303 -4.99 -6.23 -22.42
C THR A 303 -3.92 -5.20 -22.04
N PRO A 304 -2.89 -5.55 -21.25
CA PRO A 304 -2.61 -6.87 -20.66
C PRO A 304 -3.24 -7.08 -19.28
N PHE A 305 -3.83 -6.05 -18.66
CA PHE A 305 -4.50 -6.10 -17.37
C PHE A 305 -5.58 -5.01 -17.27
N ALA A 306 -6.57 -5.24 -16.41
CA ALA A 306 -7.72 -4.34 -16.30
C ALA A 306 -7.53 -3.20 -15.27
N GLY A 307 -6.57 -3.34 -14.37
CA GLY A 307 -6.36 -2.40 -13.29
C GLY A 307 -5.32 -2.87 -12.29
N TYR A 308 -5.46 -2.40 -11.06
CA TYR A 308 -4.56 -2.68 -9.95
C TYR A 308 -5.36 -2.99 -8.69
N THR A 309 -4.85 -3.91 -7.88
CA THR A 309 -5.37 -4.19 -6.54
C THR A 309 -4.28 -3.99 -5.50
N TYR A 310 -4.68 -3.45 -4.37
CA TYR A 310 -3.79 -3.10 -3.27
C TYR A 310 -4.46 -3.34 -1.92
N PRO A 311 -3.68 -3.69 -0.88
CA PRO A 311 -4.19 -3.88 0.46
C PRO A 311 -4.60 -2.57 1.13
N VAL A 312 -5.56 -2.65 2.04
CA VAL A 312 -5.90 -1.60 2.99
C VAL A 312 -5.57 -2.11 4.38
N TYR A 313 -4.67 -1.40 5.03
CA TYR A 313 -4.10 -1.78 6.32
C TYR A 313 -4.83 -1.10 7.46
N ALA A 314 -4.99 -1.80 8.58
CA ALA A 314 -5.24 -1.24 9.89
C ALA A 314 -3.95 -1.34 10.71
N VAL A 315 -3.30 -0.21 10.92
CA VAL A 315 -1.98 -0.12 11.57
C VAL A 315 -2.17 0.41 12.98
N VAL A 316 -1.97 -0.44 13.99
CA VAL A 316 -1.94 -0.03 15.39
C VAL A 316 -0.63 0.68 15.69
N LEU A 317 -0.67 1.82 16.36
CA LEU A 317 0.52 2.66 16.59
C LEU A 317 1.20 2.34 17.91
N ASN A 318 2.53 2.25 17.88
CA ASN A 318 3.33 2.12 19.09
C ASN A 318 3.22 3.37 19.96
N GLY A 319 2.96 3.18 21.27
CA GLY A 319 2.82 4.27 22.22
C GLY A 319 1.48 5.00 22.16
N CYS A 320 0.49 4.46 21.46
CA CYS A 320 -0.89 4.97 21.47
C CYS A 320 -1.53 4.84 22.87
N GLN A 321 -2.61 5.59 23.09
CA GLN A 321 -3.23 5.67 24.42
C GLN A 321 -4.24 4.54 24.69
N HIS A 322 -4.90 4.03 23.64
CA HIS A 322 -5.99 3.06 23.73
C HIS A 322 -5.66 1.81 22.90
N GLU A 323 -4.55 1.15 23.29
CA GLU A 323 -3.96 0.05 22.52
C GLU A 323 -4.92 -1.12 22.30
N ASN A 324 -5.69 -1.51 23.34
CA ASN A 324 -6.59 -2.65 23.20
C ASN A 324 -7.81 -2.31 22.34
N ALA A 325 -8.30 -1.08 22.41
CA ALA A 325 -9.38 -0.62 21.54
C ALA A 325 -8.93 -0.58 20.07
N ALA A 326 -7.69 -0.15 19.79
CA ALA A 326 -7.09 -0.16 18.46
C ALA A 326 -6.91 -1.60 17.92
N LYS A 327 -6.40 -2.51 18.73
CA LYS A 327 -6.27 -3.93 18.40
C LYS A 327 -7.61 -4.58 18.11
N LEU A 328 -8.60 -4.32 18.96
CA LEU A 328 -9.96 -4.83 18.77
C LEU A 328 -10.57 -4.30 17.49
N PHE A 329 -10.42 -3.00 17.18
CA PHE A 329 -10.96 -2.41 15.96
C PHE A 329 -10.33 -3.02 14.71
N ALA A 330 -9.00 -3.19 14.68
CA ALA A 330 -8.29 -3.80 13.57
C ALA A 330 -8.77 -5.24 13.27
N GLU A 331 -8.96 -6.05 14.32
CA GLU A 331 -9.48 -7.42 14.18
C GLU A 331 -10.99 -7.42 13.84
N TRP A 332 -11.77 -6.53 14.45
CA TRP A 332 -13.21 -6.42 14.23
C TRP A 332 -13.57 -6.03 12.79
N LEU A 333 -12.76 -5.24 12.11
CA LEU A 333 -12.96 -4.90 10.68
C LEU A 333 -13.04 -6.14 9.78
N LEU A 334 -12.46 -7.27 10.20
CA LEU A 334 -12.55 -8.56 9.50
C LEU A 334 -13.88 -9.31 9.77
N SER A 335 -14.66 -8.91 10.76
CA SER A 335 -15.94 -9.53 11.07
C SER A 335 -17.04 -9.09 10.11
N GLU A 336 -18.17 -9.82 10.10
CA GLU A 336 -19.38 -9.43 9.34
C GLU A 336 -19.89 -8.04 9.77
N ASN A 337 -19.96 -7.77 11.07
CA ASN A 337 -20.40 -6.47 11.59
C ASN A 337 -19.44 -5.35 11.29
N GLY A 338 -18.12 -5.62 11.35
CA GLY A 338 -17.08 -4.65 11.04
C GLY A 338 -17.06 -4.27 9.57
N TYR A 339 -17.27 -5.24 8.70
CA TYR A 339 -17.28 -5.00 7.26
C TYR A 339 -18.62 -4.46 6.73
N LYS A 340 -19.67 -4.48 7.53
CA LYS A 340 -21.02 -4.04 7.14
C LYS A 340 -21.07 -2.63 6.54
N ALA A 341 -20.26 -1.71 7.04
CA ALA A 341 -20.15 -0.36 6.49
C ALA A 341 -19.65 -0.35 5.03
N PHE A 342 -18.96 -1.40 4.60
CA PHE A 342 -18.33 -1.53 3.28
C PHE A 342 -19.08 -2.44 2.30
N GLU A 343 -20.19 -3.07 2.71
CA GLU A 343 -21.00 -3.94 1.84
C GLU A 343 -21.46 -3.27 0.55
N THR A 344 -21.59 -1.94 0.56
CA THR A 344 -21.97 -1.13 -0.61
C THR A 344 -20.78 -0.45 -1.28
N TYR A 345 -19.57 -0.63 -0.76
CA TYR A 345 -18.36 -0.05 -1.33
C TYR A 345 -17.94 -0.84 -2.57
N PHE A 346 -18.17 -0.27 -3.75
CA PHE A 346 -17.95 -0.95 -5.01
C PHE A 346 -16.46 -1.04 -5.36
N GLY A 347 -15.96 -2.26 -5.53
CA GLY A 347 -14.57 -2.52 -5.86
C GLY A 347 -13.65 -2.70 -4.65
N GLY A 348 -14.21 -2.73 -3.43
CA GLY A 348 -13.55 -3.19 -2.22
C GLY A 348 -13.94 -4.63 -1.90
N PHE A 349 -12.99 -5.43 -1.44
CA PHE A 349 -13.16 -6.84 -1.07
C PHE A 349 -12.57 -7.05 0.31
N SER A 350 -13.38 -7.60 1.24
CA SER A 350 -12.88 -7.95 2.55
C SER A 350 -11.74 -8.97 2.45
N ALA A 351 -10.73 -8.83 3.30
CA ALA A 351 -9.73 -9.88 3.48
C ALA A 351 -10.32 -11.14 4.15
N ASN A 352 -11.50 -11.03 4.78
CA ASN A 352 -12.31 -12.19 5.15
C ASN A 352 -13.23 -12.58 3.99
N PRO A 353 -12.98 -13.71 3.31
CA PRO A 353 -13.75 -14.12 2.13
C PRO A 353 -15.21 -14.46 2.44
N ALA A 354 -15.60 -14.58 3.72
CA ALA A 354 -16.99 -14.81 4.12
C ALA A 354 -17.84 -13.55 4.12
N ASN A 355 -17.24 -12.36 4.09
CA ASN A 355 -17.97 -11.09 4.14
C ASN A 355 -18.58 -10.76 2.76
N ALA A 356 -19.76 -10.12 2.78
CA ALA A 356 -20.43 -9.63 1.57
C ALA A 356 -19.70 -8.43 0.95
N TYR A 357 -19.84 -8.24 -0.36
CA TYR A 357 -19.30 -7.11 -1.13
C TYR A 357 -20.25 -6.66 -2.24
N ALA A 358 -20.05 -5.45 -2.75
CA ALA A 358 -20.98 -4.79 -3.67
C ALA A 358 -20.98 -5.32 -5.12
N THR A 359 -19.91 -6.03 -5.53
CA THR A 359 -19.77 -6.53 -6.92
C THR A 359 -20.46 -7.87 -7.12
N SER A 360 -20.84 -8.18 -8.36
CA SER A 360 -21.40 -9.48 -8.74
C SER A 360 -20.35 -10.57 -8.96
N TYR A 361 -19.07 -10.24 -8.85
CA TYR A 361 -17.92 -11.14 -8.97
C TYR A 361 -17.12 -11.15 -7.68
N SER A 362 -16.44 -12.25 -7.39
CA SER A 362 -15.57 -12.38 -6.24
C SER A 362 -14.20 -11.73 -6.50
N PHE A 363 -13.41 -11.54 -5.43
CA PHE A 363 -12.03 -11.08 -5.58
C PHE A 363 -11.19 -12.07 -6.40
N ASP A 364 -11.39 -13.37 -6.20
CA ASP A 364 -10.69 -14.41 -6.95
C ASP A 364 -11.01 -14.41 -8.45
N ASP A 365 -12.22 -13.97 -8.84
CA ASP A 365 -12.60 -13.83 -10.24
C ASP A 365 -11.83 -12.69 -10.94
N VAL A 366 -11.56 -11.60 -10.24
CA VAL A 366 -10.97 -10.38 -10.84
C VAL A 366 -9.46 -10.28 -10.63
N LYS A 367 -8.95 -10.78 -9.52
CA LYS A 367 -7.52 -10.73 -9.14
C LYS A 367 -6.55 -11.16 -10.26
N PRO A 368 -6.81 -12.23 -11.05
CA PRO A 368 -5.88 -12.66 -12.11
C PRO A 368 -5.70 -11.65 -13.25
N TYR A 369 -6.62 -10.70 -13.40
CA TYR A 369 -6.61 -9.66 -14.43
C TYR A 369 -6.06 -8.32 -13.94
N LEU A 370 -5.62 -8.26 -12.69
CA LEU A 370 -5.08 -7.03 -12.07
C LEU A 370 -3.57 -7.13 -11.88
N VAL A 371 -2.93 -6.01 -11.96
CA VAL A 371 -1.61 -5.82 -11.36
C VAL A 371 -1.80 -5.93 -9.85
N GLN A 372 -0.97 -6.73 -9.19
CA GLN A 372 -1.02 -6.94 -7.75
C GLN A 372 0.12 -6.20 -7.08
N ASP A 373 -0.17 -5.68 -5.91
CA ASP A 373 0.81 -5.05 -5.03
C ASP A 373 1.89 -6.05 -4.57
N ASP A 374 3.13 -5.58 -4.48
CA ASP A 374 4.27 -6.33 -3.95
C ASP A 374 5.13 -5.37 -3.13
N ALA A 375 5.07 -5.50 -1.81
CA ALA A 375 5.73 -4.60 -0.88
C ALA A 375 7.25 -4.60 -1.05
N ASP A 376 7.86 -5.76 -1.29
CA ASP A 376 9.32 -5.88 -1.44
C ASP A 376 9.79 -5.15 -2.70
N TYR A 377 9.09 -5.35 -3.82
CA TYR A 377 9.40 -4.65 -5.06
C TYR A 377 9.19 -3.14 -4.95
N LEU A 378 8.12 -2.71 -4.29
CA LEU A 378 7.84 -1.29 -4.06
C LEU A 378 8.91 -0.61 -3.22
N MET A 379 9.40 -1.28 -2.16
CA MET A 379 10.49 -0.74 -1.33
C MET A 379 11.78 -0.55 -2.13
N ASP A 380 12.05 -1.41 -3.10
CA ASP A 380 13.27 -1.35 -3.92
C ASP A 380 13.16 -0.33 -5.07
N ALA A 381 12.00 -0.18 -5.70
CA ALA A 381 11.88 0.49 -7.00
C ALA A 381 11.09 1.83 -6.98
N ARG A 382 10.31 2.12 -5.93
CA ARG A 382 9.41 3.29 -5.94
C ARG A 382 10.13 4.63 -6.01
N VAL A 383 11.25 4.78 -5.31
CA VAL A 383 12.04 6.03 -5.34
C VAL A 383 12.57 6.31 -6.75
N GLU A 384 12.97 5.26 -7.48
CA GLU A 384 13.40 5.40 -8.87
C GLU A 384 12.25 5.85 -9.79
N MET A 385 11.03 5.37 -9.54
CA MET A 385 9.84 5.85 -10.27
C MET A 385 9.53 7.31 -9.96
N GLU A 386 9.68 7.77 -8.71
CA GLU A 386 9.52 9.18 -8.34
C GLU A 386 10.51 10.07 -9.12
N ASP A 387 11.80 9.73 -9.08
CA ASP A 387 12.86 10.44 -9.82
C ASP A 387 12.61 10.42 -11.33
N PHE A 388 12.14 9.29 -11.85
CA PHE A 388 11.81 9.16 -13.27
C PHE A 388 10.67 10.08 -13.67
N LEU A 389 9.57 10.12 -12.92
CA LEU A 389 8.43 11.00 -13.18
C LEU A 389 8.85 12.48 -13.13
N ASP A 390 9.70 12.88 -12.20
CA ASP A 390 10.25 14.24 -12.13
C ASP A 390 11.10 14.58 -13.36
N SER A 391 11.74 13.60 -13.98
CA SER A 391 12.58 13.79 -15.15
C SER A 391 11.81 13.95 -16.47
N ILE A 392 10.56 13.46 -16.55
CA ILE A 392 9.74 13.43 -17.77
C ILE A 392 8.55 14.42 -17.76
N GLN A 393 8.38 15.20 -16.68
CA GLN A 393 7.32 16.22 -16.52
C GLN A 393 7.79 17.64 -16.99
#